data_be6fbae4845c72aeb7393a9b1f379d68
#
_entry.id   be6fbae4845c72aeb7393a9b1f379d68
#
_cell.length_a   1.000
_cell.length_b   1.000
_cell.length_c   1.000
_cell.angle_alpha   90.00
_cell.angle_beta   90.00
_cell.angle_gamma   90.00
#
_symmetry.space_group_name_H-M   'P 1'
#
loop_
_entity.id
_entity.type
_entity.pdbx_description
1 polymer ?
#
loop_
_entity_poly.entity_id
_entity_poly.type
_entity_poly.pdbx_seq_one_letter_code
_entity_poly.pdbx_strand_id
1 'polypeptide(L)'
;DMPPPPPGPGQQGYGAQGGADVWGDDTNGRAGFGNRLGSYLLDVVLYGTVMIVLVSIASLMFVTDLLEDDASGADDGTIAGAILLAVLGPLLVLIVYVVQLGRTGQTWGRQIVVNKVIRVDNGDVPGIGRALGRELFAWIVSASILYLGYLWMIWDDDRQTWHDKVAGTIVV
;
A
#
# COMPACT_ATOMS: atom_id res chain seq x y z
N ASP A 1 -26.54 -35.83 -14.94
CA ASP A 1 -25.61 -35.03 -14.15
C ASP A 1 -24.71 -34.25 -15.08
N MET A 2 -25.02 -32.93 -15.21
CA MET A 2 -24.12 -32.03 -15.93
C MET A 2 -22.95 -31.67 -14.97
N PRO A 3 -21.71 -31.70 -15.46
CA PRO A 3 -20.58 -31.24 -14.67
C PRO A 3 -20.79 -29.76 -14.29
N PRO A 4 -20.32 -29.33 -13.10
CA PRO A 4 -20.45 -27.94 -12.69
C PRO A 4 -19.81 -27.01 -13.72
N PRO A 5 -20.35 -25.81 -13.93
CA PRO A 5 -19.79 -24.85 -14.87
C PRO A 5 -18.35 -24.50 -14.47
N PRO A 6 -17.46 -24.25 -15.45
CA PRO A 6 -16.10 -23.85 -15.16
C PRO A 6 -16.10 -22.57 -14.29
N PRO A 7 -15.14 -22.45 -13.35
CA PRO A 7 -15.01 -21.25 -12.51
C PRO A 7 -14.83 -20.02 -13.41
N GLY A 8 -15.53 -18.94 -13.06
CA GLY A 8 -15.45 -17.67 -13.78
C GLY A 8 -14.04 -17.07 -13.77
N PRO A 9 -13.73 -16.07 -14.61
CA PRO A 9 -12.38 -15.52 -14.79
C PRO A 9 -11.68 -15.00 -13.52
N GLY A 10 -12.41 -14.79 -12.43
CA GLY A 10 -11.86 -14.41 -11.12
C GLY A 10 -11.65 -15.59 -10.16
N GLN A 11 -12.00 -16.80 -10.53
CA GLN A 11 -11.90 -18.01 -9.69
C GLN A 11 -10.72 -18.91 -10.03
N GLN A 12 -9.87 -18.53 -10.98
CA GLN A 12 -8.63 -19.26 -11.22
C GLN A 12 -7.64 -18.93 -10.12
N GLY A 13 -7.43 -19.91 -9.24
CA GLY A 13 -6.63 -19.82 -8.01
C GLY A 13 -5.27 -19.15 -8.17
N TYR A 14 -5.20 -17.91 -7.75
CA TYR A 14 -3.96 -17.20 -7.45
C TYR A 14 -3.50 -17.53 -6.01
N GLY A 15 -3.40 -18.77 -5.62
CA GLY A 15 -3.11 -19.02 -4.22
C GLY A 15 -2.58 -20.40 -3.86
N ALA A 16 -2.30 -21.26 -4.80
CA ALA A 16 -1.93 -22.63 -4.48
C ALA A 16 -0.43 -22.92 -4.65
N GLN A 17 0.46 -22.03 -4.22
CA GLN A 17 1.88 -22.39 -4.14
C GLN A 17 2.52 -21.85 -2.85
N GLY A 18 2.55 -22.70 -1.84
CA GLY A 18 3.53 -22.67 -0.77
C GLY A 18 3.21 -21.76 0.42
N GLY A 19 2.73 -22.31 1.51
CA GLY A 19 2.70 -21.66 2.82
C GLY A 19 1.32 -21.29 3.35
N ALA A 20 0.28 -21.88 2.84
CA ALA A 20 -1.13 -21.51 3.08
C ALA A 20 -1.63 -21.60 4.53
N ASP A 21 -0.97 -22.29 5.44
CA ASP A 21 -1.68 -22.81 6.61
C ASP A 21 -1.55 -22.02 7.91
N VAL A 22 -0.66 -21.06 8.01
CA VAL A 22 -0.42 -20.37 9.29
C VAL A 22 -1.21 -19.06 9.43
N TRP A 23 -1.60 -18.40 8.31
CA TRP A 23 -2.23 -17.10 8.35
C TRP A 23 -3.57 -17.02 7.61
N GLY A 24 -4.10 -18.16 7.20
CA GLY A 24 -5.51 -18.35 6.94
C GLY A 24 -6.08 -17.74 5.66
N ASP A 25 -5.45 -17.97 4.51
CA ASP A 25 -6.15 -17.75 3.24
C ASP A 25 -7.39 -18.65 3.19
N ASP A 26 -8.47 -18.13 2.65
CA ASP A 26 -9.68 -18.92 2.54
C ASP A 26 -9.63 -19.89 1.35
N THR A 27 -10.60 -20.80 1.31
CA THR A 27 -10.74 -21.77 0.22
C THR A 27 -11.01 -21.14 -1.14
N ASN A 28 -11.35 -19.85 -1.18
CA ASN A 28 -11.59 -19.06 -2.39
C ASN A 28 -10.34 -18.27 -2.83
N GLY A 29 -9.20 -18.48 -2.19
CA GLY A 29 -7.93 -17.81 -2.51
C GLY A 29 -7.87 -16.35 -2.07
N ARG A 30 -8.71 -15.94 -1.10
CA ARG A 30 -8.68 -14.58 -0.55
C ARG A 30 -7.65 -14.51 0.57
N ALA A 31 -6.82 -13.47 0.54
CA ALA A 31 -5.76 -13.28 1.53
C ALA A 31 -6.32 -13.08 2.93
N GLY A 32 -5.82 -13.84 3.89
CA GLY A 32 -6.16 -13.76 5.29
C GLY A 32 -5.63 -12.48 5.95
N PHE A 33 -6.09 -12.23 7.19
CA PHE A 33 -5.67 -11.06 7.97
C PHE A 33 -4.15 -11.01 8.16
N GLY A 34 -3.53 -12.14 8.50
CA GLY A 34 -2.09 -12.21 8.74
C GLY A 34 -1.26 -11.86 7.50
N ASN A 35 -1.63 -12.40 6.33
CA ASN A 35 -0.95 -12.12 5.08
C ASN A 35 -1.08 -10.64 4.70
N ARG A 36 -2.24 -10.01 4.91
CA ARG A 36 -2.43 -8.58 4.66
C ARG A 36 -1.66 -7.72 5.64
N LEU A 37 -1.67 -8.08 6.93
CA LEU A 37 -0.88 -7.40 7.96
C LEU A 37 0.62 -7.51 7.68
N GLY A 38 1.09 -8.71 7.31
CA GLY A 38 2.49 -8.93 6.96
C GLY A 38 2.92 -8.08 5.77
N SER A 39 2.13 -8.05 4.70
CA SER A 39 2.41 -7.20 3.54
C SER A 39 2.41 -5.70 3.88
N TYR A 40 1.48 -5.26 4.73
CA TYR A 40 1.43 -3.87 5.19
C TYR A 40 2.67 -3.50 6.02
N LEU A 41 3.08 -4.36 6.97
CA LEU A 41 4.29 -4.10 7.77
C LEU A 41 5.56 -4.05 6.90
N LEU A 42 5.67 -4.93 5.90
CA LEU A 42 6.76 -4.88 4.93
C LEU A 42 6.73 -3.59 4.10
N ASP A 43 5.55 -3.15 3.66
CA ASP A 43 5.41 -1.88 2.96
C ASP A 43 5.83 -0.70 3.85
N VAL A 44 5.42 -0.68 5.12
CA VAL A 44 5.84 0.35 6.09
C VAL A 44 7.36 0.37 6.26
N VAL A 45 8.00 -0.78 6.36
CA VAL A 45 9.47 -0.87 6.45
C VAL A 45 10.13 -0.37 5.16
N LEU A 46 9.70 -0.86 4.01
CA LEU A 46 10.36 -0.57 2.72
C LEU A 46 10.17 0.89 2.30
N TYR A 47 8.93 1.36 2.20
CA TYR A 47 8.65 2.75 1.83
C TYR A 47 9.02 3.72 2.96
N GLY A 48 8.85 3.32 4.23
CA GLY A 48 9.24 4.10 5.40
C GLY A 48 10.76 4.31 5.47
N THR A 49 11.57 3.31 5.13
CA THR A 49 13.04 3.47 5.04
C THR A 49 13.40 4.51 3.98
N VAL A 50 12.81 4.45 2.78
CA VAL A 50 13.03 5.45 1.74
C VAL A 50 12.63 6.85 2.23
N MET A 51 11.49 6.96 2.89
CA MET A 51 11.01 8.22 3.48
C MET A 51 11.98 8.78 4.53
N ILE A 52 12.44 7.93 5.46
CA ILE A 52 13.41 8.32 6.50
C ILE A 52 14.70 8.83 5.86
N VAL A 53 15.23 8.13 4.85
CA VAL A 53 16.45 8.55 4.15
C VAL A 53 16.26 9.92 3.50
N LEU A 54 15.17 10.15 2.77
CA LEU A 54 14.90 11.43 2.11
C LEU A 54 14.77 12.57 3.11
N VAL A 55 14.01 12.36 4.20
CA VAL A 55 13.84 13.37 5.26
C VAL A 55 15.17 13.62 5.99
N SER A 56 15.98 12.58 6.23
CA SER A 56 17.30 12.73 6.86
C SER A 56 18.26 13.55 5.99
N ILE A 57 18.26 13.34 4.69
CA ILE A 57 19.06 14.14 3.76
C ILE A 57 18.60 15.60 3.78
N ALA A 58 17.29 15.85 3.71
CA ALA A 58 16.71 17.20 3.78
C ALA A 58 17.08 17.89 5.10
N SER A 59 16.98 17.18 6.22
CA SER A 59 17.34 17.68 7.54
C SER A 59 18.84 17.98 7.66
N LEU A 60 19.69 17.13 7.10
CA LEU A 60 21.12 17.35 7.10
C LEU A 60 21.50 18.60 6.30
N MET A 61 20.94 18.76 5.10
CA MET A 61 21.13 19.98 4.27
C MET A 61 20.76 21.24 5.07
N PHE A 62 19.61 21.22 5.72
CA PHE A 62 19.14 22.35 6.54
C PHE A 62 20.05 22.63 7.73
N VAL A 63 20.49 21.58 8.45
CA VAL A 63 21.38 21.74 9.62
C VAL A 63 22.77 22.21 9.23
N THR A 64 23.33 21.70 8.14
CA THR A 64 24.66 22.14 7.68
C THR A 64 24.65 23.62 7.33
N ASP A 65 23.62 24.10 6.66
CA ASP A 65 23.42 25.49 6.30
C ASP A 65 23.30 26.41 7.57
N LEU A 66 22.61 25.93 8.61
CA LEU A 66 22.51 26.66 9.87
C LEU A 66 23.82 26.71 10.69
N LEU A 67 24.75 25.77 10.46
CA LEU A 67 26.02 25.66 11.18
C LEU A 67 27.17 26.37 10.45
N GLU A 68 27.01 26.72 9.20
CA GLU A 68 27.94 27.56 8.45
C GLU A 68 27.83 29.00 8.96
N ASP A 69 28.78 29.36 9.86
CA ASP A 69 28.80 30.61 10.63
C ASP A 69 29.33 31.80 9.76
N ASP A 70 29.06 31.79 8.47
CA ASP A 70 29.44 32.88 7.57
C ASP A 70 28.43 34.04 7.67
N ALA A 71 28.96 35.25 7.79
CA ALA A 71 28.21 36.49 7.91
C ALA A 71 27.26 36.81 6.70
N SER A 72 27.20 35.90 5.73
CA SER A 72 26.31 35.98 4.56
C SER A 72 24.87 35.51 4.85
N GLY A 73 24.63 34.87 5.99
CA GLY A 73 23.32 34.25 6.29
C GLY A 73 23.13 32.90 5.57
N ALA A 74 22.12 32.17 5.97
CA ALA A 74 21.75 30.91 5.35
C ALA A 74 21.56 31.06 3.83
N ASP A 75 22.11 30.14 3.04
CA ASP A 75 21.91 30.15 1.60
C ASP A 75 20.46 29.79 1.24
N ASP A 76 19.71 30.75 0.75
CA ASP A 76 18.32 30.59 0.34
C ASP A 76 18.12 29.39 -0.59
N GLY A 77 19.12 29.04 -1.40
CA GLY A 77 19.10 27.90 -2.30
C GLY A 77 19.13 26.57 -1.56
N THR A 78 19.97 26.44 -0.54
CA THR A 78 20.07 25.22 0.29
C THR A 78 18.81 25.00 1.11
N ILE A 79 18.28 26.07 1.72
CA ILE A 79 17.01 26.02 2.47
C ILE A 79 15.86 25.62 1.55
N ALA A 80 15.75 26.26 0.37
CA ALA A 80 14.73 25.95 -0.60
C ALA A 80 14.84 24.48 -1.07
N GLY A 81 16.07 23.99 -1.33
CA GLY A 81 16.34 22.60 -1.70
C GLY A 81 15.93 21.61 -0.61
N ALA A 82 16.24 21.88 0.64
CA ALA A 82 15.85 21.06 1.79
C ALA A 82 14.32 20.99 1.94
N ILE A 83 13.64 22.12 1.83
CA ILE A 83 12.16 22.20 1.88
C ILE A 83 11.55 21.42 0.72
N LEU A 84 12.05 21.62 -0.50
CA LEU A 84 11.56 20.88 -1.67
C LEU A 84 11.73 19.37 -1.48
N LEU A 85 12.88 18.91 -1.02
CA LEU A 85 13.12 17.49 -0.78
C LEU A 85 12.21 16.94 0.33
N ALA A 86 12.01 17.70 1.40
CA ALA A 86 11.14 17.30 2.52
C ALA A 86 9.65 17.18 2.11
N VAL A 87 9.21 17.96 1.13
CA VAL A 87 7.81 17.95 0.64
C VAL A 87 7.65 17.03 -0.56
N LEU A 88 8.50 17.18 -1.58
CA LEU A 88 8.36 16.42 -2.83
C LEU A 88 8.82 14.97 -2.69
N GLY A 89 9.78 14.69 -1.79
CA GLY A 89 10.24 13.33 -1.54
C GLY A 89 9.11 12.39 -1.08
N PRO A 90 8.40 12.71 0.00
CA PRO A 90 7.22 11.97 0.45
C PRO A 90 6.12 11.84 -0.61
N LEU A 91 5.86 12.91 -1.34
CA LEU A 91 4.88 12.91 -2.42
C LEU A 91 5.27 11.93 -3.54
N LEU A 92 6.54 11.90 -3.92
CA LEU A 92 7.06 10.97 -4.92
C LEU A 92 6.91 9.51 -4.45
N VAL A 93 7.25 9.21 -3.20
CA VAL A 93 7.08 7.87 -2.61
C VAL A 93 5.61 7.45 -2.66
N LEU A 94 4.69 8.34 -2.30
CA LEU A 94 3.25 8.08 -2.39
C LEU A 94 2.79 7.83 -3.84
N ILE A 95 3.27 8.63 -4.78
CA ILE A 95 2.97 8.44 -6.20
C ILE A 95 3.46 7.07 -6.68
N VAL A 96 4.70 6.70 -6.36
CA VAL A 96 5.27 5.40 -6.72
C VAL A 96 4.41 4.26 -6.12
N TYR A 97 4.05 4.36 -4.85
CA TYR A 97 3.20 3.39 -4.17
C TYR A 97 1.85 3.21 -4.89
N VAL A 98 1.12 4.30 -5.16
CA VAL A 98 -0.20 4.28 -5.80
C VAL A 98 -0.12 3.80 -7.25
N VAL A 99 0.89 4.25 -8.01
CA VAL A 99 1.09 3.82 -9.40
C VAL A 99 1.42 2.33 -9.47
N GLN A 100 2.28 1.84 -8.59
CA GLN A 100 2.64 0.43 -8.51
C GLN A 100 1.40 -0.41 -8.17
N LEU A 101 0.65 -0.05 -7.12
CA LEU A 101 -0.58 -0.72 -6.75
C LEU A 101 -1.62 -0.70 -7.87
N GLY A 102 -1.80 0.44 -8.53
CA GLY A 102 -2.78 0.59 -9.61
C GLY A 102 -2.45 -0.21 -10.86
N ARG A 103 -1.17 -0.35 -11.21
CA ARG A 103 -0.72 -1.01 -12.44
C ARG A 103 -0.49 -2.50 -12.29
N THR A 104 -0.06 -2.95 -11.12
CA THR A 104 0.32 -4.35 -10.88
C THR A 104 -0.61 -5.06 -9.90
N GLY A 105 -1.41 -4.30 -9.14
CA GLY A 105 -2.17 -4.82 -8.01
C GLY A 105 -1.31 -5.12 -6.78
N GLN A 106 -0.02 -4.84 -6.83
CA GLN A 106 0.94 -5.20 -5.79
C GLN A 106 1.85 -4.03 -5.45
N THR A 107 2.19 -3.91 -4.18
CA THR A 107 3.28 -3.08 -3.66
C THR A 107 4.48 -3.98 -3.36
N TRP A 108 5.61 -3.42 -2.97
CA TRP A 108 6.80 -4.23 -2.66
C TRP A 108 6.55 -5.26 -1.56
N GLY A 109 5.89 -4.88 -0.46
CA GLY A 109 5.55 -5.80 0.61
C GLY A 109 4.57 -6.89 0.15
N ARG A 110 3.57 -6.53 -0.70
CA ARG A 110 2.64 -7.51 -1.28
C ARG A 110 3.31 -8.48 -2.24
N GLN A 111 4.33 -8.05 -2.98
CA GLN A 111 5.11 -8.96 -3.83
C GLN A 111 5.86 -10.01 -3.01
N ILE A 112 6.41 -9.62 -1.85
CA ILE A 112 7.13 -10.55 -0.96
C ILE A 112 6.19 -11.61 -0.37
N VAL A 113 4.99 -11.20 0.03
CA VAL A 113 3.98 -12.11 0.64
C VAL A 113 3.07 -12.76 -0.42
N VAL A 114 3.29 -12.42 -1.71
CA VAL A 114 2.52 -12.94 -2.87
C VAL A 114 1.03 -12.55 -2.84
N ASN A 115 0.67 -11.46 -2.18
CA ASN A 115 -0.69 -10.92 -2.18
C ASN A 115 -0.92 -10.00 -3.39
N LYS A 116 -2.14 -9.97 -3.92
CA LYS A 116 -2.51 -9.09 -5.03
C LYS A 116 -3.88 -8.48 -4.83
N VAL A 117 -3.98 -7.18 -5.10
CA VAL A 117 -5.26 -6.47 -5.14
C VAL A 117 -5.84 -6.59 -6.55
N ILE A 118 -7.06 -7.08 -6.64
CA ILE A 118 -7.80 -7.20 -7.89
C ILE A 118 -9.19 -6.60 -7.75
N ARG A 119 -9.80 -6.31 -8.87
CA ARG A 119 -11.18 -5.85 -8.95
C ARG A 119 -12.15 -7.01 -8.77
N VAL A 120 -13.24 -6.77 -8.05
CA VAL A 120 -14.29 -7.77 -7.83
C VAL A 120 -15.05 -8.10 -9.12
N ASP A 121 -15.23 -7.11 -9.99
CA ASP A 121 -16.07 -7.22 -11.19
C ASP A 121 -15.45 -8.03 -12.33
N ASN A 122 -14.13 -8.03 -12.50
CA ASN A 122 -13.46 -8.67 -13.64
C ASN A 122 -12.13 -9.35 -13.32
N GLY A 123 -11.65 -9.28 -12.06
CA GLY A 123 -10.37 -9.87 -11.67
C GLY A 123 -9.13 -9.12 -12.15
N ASP A 124 -9.27 -7.98 -12.83
CA ASP A 124 -8.16 -7.17 -13.30
C ASP A 124 -7.51 -6.38 -12.17
N VAL A 125 -6.34 -5.78 -12.45
CA VAL A 125 -5.70 -4.82 -11.54
C VAL A 125 -6.59 -3.60 -11.32
N PRO A 126 -6.53 -2.96 -10.13
CA PRO A 126 -7.47 -1.90 -9.77
C PRO A 126 -7.45 -0.67 -10.68
N GLY A 127 -6.31 -0.37 -11.30
CA GLY A 127 -6.07 0.91 -11.95
C GLY A 127 -5.71 2.02 -10.96
N ILE A 128 -5.00 3.06 -11.44
CA ILE A 128 -4.46 4.12 -10.58
C ILE A 128 -5.57 4.88 -9.84
N GLY A 129 -6.69 5.19 -10.49
CA GLY A 129 -7.79 5.91 -9.87
C GLY A 129 -8.43 5.18 -8.69
N ARG A 130 -8.69 3.87 -8.84
CA ARG A 130 -9.23 3.04 -7.75
C ARG A 130 -8.20 2.82 -6.65
N ALA A 131 -6.92 2.64 -7.00
CA ALA A 131 -5.84 2.52 -6.03
C ALA A 131 -5.71 3.79 -5.19
N LEU A 132 -5.75 4.98 -5.81
CA LEU A 132 -5.72 6.26 -5.12
C LEU A 132 -6.94 6.44 -4.20
N GLY A 133 -8.15 6.22 -4.72
CA GLY A 133 -9.38 6.34 -3.94
C GLY A 133 -9.41 5.39 -2.75
N ARG A 134 -8.94 4.15 -2.94
CA ARG A 134 -8.78 3.14 -1.90
C ARG A 134 -7.85 3.61 -0.78
N GLU A 135 -6.67 4.10 -1.13
CA GLU A 135 -5.68 4.55 -0.14
C GLU A 135 -6.14 5.83 0.59
N LEU A 136 -6.73 6.80 -0.12
CA LEU A 136 -7.29 7.99 0.52
C LEU A 136 -8.41 7.63 1.51
N PHE A 137 -9.31 6.73 1.12
CA PHE A 137 -10.36 6.26 2.01
C PHE A 137 -9.79 5.49 3.22
N ALA A 138 -8.76 4.67 2.99
CA ALA A 138 -8.06 3.94 4.05
C ALA A 138 -7.47 4.90 5.09
N TRP A 139 -6.82 5.97 4.64
CA TRP A 139 -6.20 6.96 5.52
C TRP A 139 -7.21 7.85 6.25
N ILE A 140 -8.22 8.35 5.53
CA ILE A 140 -9.18 9.32 6.08
C ILE A 140 -10.22 8.64 6.96
N VAL A 141 -10.75 7.49 6.53
CA VAL A 141 -11.88 6.84 7.21
C VAL A 141 -11.45 5.64 8.03
N SER A 142 -10.76 4.68 7.41
CA SER A 142 -10.43 3.42 8.08
C SER A 142 -9.44 3.60 9.23
N ALA A 143 -8.48 4.54 9.10
CA ALA A 143 -7.50 4.84 10.14
C ALA A 143 -8.10 5.70 11.25
N SER A 144 -8.98 6.66 10.93
CA SER A 144 -9.54 7.61 11.89
C SER A 144 -10.49 6.95 12.90
N ILE A 145 -11.12 5.82 12.56
CA ILE A 145 -12.05 5.09 13.43
C ILE A 145 -11.33 3.89 14.04
N LEU A 146 -10.28 4.14 14.84
CA LEU A 146 -9.53 3.11 15.59
C LEU A 146 -9.11 1.90 14.73
N TYR A 147 -8.79 2.13 13.46
CA TYR A 147 -8.47 1.08 12.49
C TYR A 147 -9.58 0.04 12.27
N LEU A 148 -10.81 0.28 12.72
CA LEU A 148 -11.93 -0.64 12.54
C LEU A 148 -12.19 -0.95 11.06
N GLY A 149 -11.97 0.00 10.18
CA GLY A 149 -12.09 -0.24 8.74
C GLY A 149 -11.13 -1.30 8.19
N TYR A 150 -9.95 -1.44 8.81
CA TYR A 150 -9.01 -2.52 8.47
C TYR A 150 -9.38 -3.83 9.13
N LEU A 151 -9.84 -3.80 10.38
CA LEU A 151 -10.22 -5.00 11.13
C LEU A 151 -11.54 -5.60 10.64
N TRP A 152 -12.37 -4.82 9.93
CA TRP A 152 -13.66 -5.26 9.43
C TRP A 152 -13.60 -6.58 8.65
N MET A 153 -12.51 -6.81 7.93
CA MET A 153 -12.31 -8.04 7.15
C MET A 153 -12.31 -9.33 7.97
N ILE A 154 -12.14 -9.26 9.32
CA ILE A 154 -12.09 -10.45 10.18
C ILE A 154 -13.44 -11.16 10.23
N TRP A 155 -14.54 -10.38 10.16
CA TRP A 155 -15.91 -10.88 10.21
C TRP A 155 -16.72 -10.61 8.93
N ASP A 156 -16.07 -10.13 7.90
CA ASP A 156 -16.67 -9.96 6.59
C ASP A 156 -16.58 -11.25 5.76
N ASP A 157 -17.70 -11.72 5.21
CA ASP A 157 -17.77 -12.96 4.42
C ASP A 157 -16.86 -12.93 3.19
N ASP A 158 -16.65 -11.74 2.62
CA ASP A 158 -15.77 -11.50 1.47
C ASP A 158 -14.34 -11.12 1.87
N ARG A 159 -14.03 -11.10 3.18
CA ARG A 159 -12.74 -10.65 3.72
C ARG A 159 -12.32 -9.29 3.19
N GLN A 160 -13.27 -8.40 2.96
CA GLN A 160 -13.02 -7.05 2.49
C GLN A 160 -12.94 -6.07 3.67
N THR A 161 -11.95 -5.19 3.62
CA THR A 161 -11.90 -4.00 4.46
C THR A 161 -12.88 -2.93 3.93
N TRP A 162 -13.16 -1.88 4.69
CA TRP A 162 -14.05 -0.81 4.21
C TRP A 162 -13.53 -0.16 2.94
N HIS A 163 -12.24 0.11 2.87
CA HIS A 163 -11.63 0.69 1.66
C HIS A 163 -11.64 -0.27 0.46
N ASP A 164 -11.58 -1.60 0.70
CA ASP A 164 -11.76 -2.58 -0.37
C ASP A 164 -13.18 -2.53 -0.93
N LYS A 165 -14.20 -2.47 -0.05
CA LYS A 165 -15.61 -2.37 -0.46
C LYS A 165 -15.90 -1.11 -1.27
N VAL A 166 -15.42 0.05 -0.81
CA VAL A 166 -15.62 1.32 -1.52
C VAL A 166 -14.92 1.33 -2.87
N ALA A 167 -13.74 0.74 -2.98
CA ALA A 167 -12.98 0.64 -4.22
C ALA A 167 -13.45 -0.50 -5.15
N GLY A 168 -14.33 -1.41 -4.68
CA GLY A 168 -14.73 -2.61 -5.43
C GLY A 168 -13.55 -3.54 -5.71
N THR A 169 -12.69 -3.75 -4.70
CA THR A 169 -11.48 -4.57 -4.79
C THR A 169 -11.48 -5.68 -3.74
N ILE A 170 -10.72 -6.73 -4.00
CA ILE A 170 -10.38 -7.79 -3.02
C ILE A 170 -8.87 -8.04 -3.07
N VAL A 171 -8.36 -8.66 -2.02
CA VAL A 171 -6.96 -9.11 -1.97
C VAL A 171 -6.92 -10.63 -2.02
N VAL A 172 -6.17 -11.15 -2.97
CA VAL A 172 -5.95 -12.57 -3.21
C VAL A 172 -4.49 -12.93 -3.09
#